data_9aec5597906c49235d8c56354de94c20
#
_entry.id   9aec5597906c49235d8c56354de94c20
#
_cell.length_a   1.000
_cell.length_b   1.000
_cell.length_c   1.000
_cell.angle_alpha   90.00
_cell.angle_beta   90.00
_cell.angle_gamma   90.00
#
_symmetry.space_group_name_H-M   'P 1'
#
loop_
_entity.id
_entity.type
_entity.pdbx_description
1 polymer ?
#
loop_
_entity_poly.entity_id
_entity_poly.type
_entity_poly.pdbx_seq_one_letter_code
_entity_poly.pdbx_strand_id
1 'polypeptide(L)'
;MTTPPFVWLISGCSTGFGREIAISALEAGDMVAVTSRNTEDIRDICNKYPSTSVALNLDVTYTDQIIECVRNVISKFGRIDVLVNNAGYGYLSAIEEGEGEEVSKLFNTNFFGALELTKQVLPVMRNQKFGRIINNSSQAGLMAN
;
A
#
# COMPACT_ATOMS: atom_id res chain seq x y z
N MET A 1 -27.37 3.03 13.21
CA MET A 1 -26.58 1.81 12.88
C MET A 1 -25.18 2.27 12.51
N THR A 2 -24.18 1.95 13.32
CA THR A 2 -22.79 2.27 12.99
C THR A 2 -22.33 1.34 11.87
N THR A 3 -21.83 1.91 10.79
CA THR A 3 -21.18 1.12 9.73
C THR A 3 -20.00 0.36 10.34
N PRO A 4 -19.83 -0.93 10.06
CA PRO A 4 -18.66 -1.65 10.55
C PRO A 4 -17.37 -1.01 10.00
N PRO A 5 -16.26 -1.04 10.76
CA PRO A 5 -15.01 -0.46 10.32
C PRO A 5 -14.52 -1.12 9.03
N PHE A 6 -13.96 -0.33 8.12
CA PHE A 6 -13.28 -0.84 6.93
C PHE A 6 -11.91 -1.41 7.28
N VAL A 7 -11.47 -2.37 6.49
CA VAL A 7 -10.09 -2.91 6.55
C VAL A 7 -9.30 -2.36 5.37
N TRP A 8 -8.24 -1.63 5.69
CA TRP A 8 -7.34 -1.02 4.72
C TRP A 8 -6.03 -1.81 4.61
N LEU A 9 -5.56 -1.99 3.40
CA LEU A 9 -4.18 -2.40 3.10
C LEU A 9 -3.51 -1.24 2.37
N ILE A 10 -2.45 -0.68 2.96
CA ILE A 10 -1.77 0.51 2.43
C ILE A 10 -0.31 0.19 2.20
N SER A 11 0.17 0.34 0.96
CA SER A 11 1.58 0.14 0.63
C SER A 11 2.40 1.41 0.87
N GLY A 12 3.61 1.27 1.48
CA GLY A 12 4.56 2.36 1.65
C GLY A 12 4.17 3.40 2.70
N CYS A 13 4.02 2.96 3.96
CA CYS A 13 3.57 3.80 5.08
C CYS A 13 4.72 4.35 5.95
N SER A 14 5.99 4.18 5.58
CA SER A 14 7.10 4.68 6.39
C SER A 14 7.09 6.21 6.51
N THR A 15 6.71 6.91 5.46
CA THR A 15 6.69 8.38 5.37
C THR A 15 5.58 8.88 4.44
N GLY A 16 5.36 10.19 4.40
CA GLY A 16 4.52 10.87 3.41
C GLY A 16 3.05 10.44 3.43
N PHE A 17 2.42 10.43 2.25
CA PHE A 17 0.98 10.23 2.14
C PHE A 17 0.50 8.87 2.67
N GLY A 18 1.25 7.79 2.44
CA GLY A 18 0.86 6.47 2.94
C GLY A 18 0.76 6.43 4.47
N ARG A 19 1.68 7.12 5.16
CA ARG A 19 1.67 7.27 6.61
C ARG A 19 0.45 8.05 7.10
N GLU A 20 0.19 9.20 6.48
CA GLU A 20 -0.94 10.07 6.87
C GLU A 20 -2.29 9.43 6.59
N ILE A 21 -2.43 8.71 5.47
CA ILE A 21 -3.64 7.94 5.15
C ILE A 21 -3.87 6.85 6.21
N ALA A 22 -2.80 6.12 6.60
CA ALA A 22 -2.90 5.07 7.62
C ALA A 22 -3.37 5.63 8.97
N ILE A 23 -2.76 6.74 9.42
CA ILE A 23 -3.13 7.40 10.67
C ILE A 23 -4.57 7.90 10.61
N SER A 24 -4.97 8.57 9.53
CA SER A 24 -6.33 9.10 9.36
C SER A 24 -7.40 8.01 9.36
N ALA A 25 -7.13 6.87 8.72
CA ALA A 25 -8.04 5.73 8.73
C ALA A 25 -8.19 5.13 10.15
N LEU A 26 -7.06 5.00 10.88
CA LEU A 26 -7.07 4.53 12.27
C LEU A 26 -7.80 5.49 13.21
N GLU A 27 -7.63 6.80 13.04
CA GLU A 27 -8.35 7.84 13.81
C GLU A 27 -9.85 7.83 13.51
N ALA A 28 -10.25 7.46 12.29
CA ALA A 28 -11.65 7.26 11.93
C ALA A 28 -12.26 5.97 12.53
N GLY A 29 -11.47 5.13 13.17
CA GLY A 29 -11.89 3.87 13.78
C GLY A 29 -11.83 2.66 12.86
N ASP A 30 -11.20 2.78 11.71
CA ASP A 30 -10.98 1.69 10.77
C ASP A 30 -9.81 0.79 11.19
N MET A 31 -9.68 -0.37 10.55
CA MET A 31 -8.58 -1.30 10.73
C MET A 31 -7.55 -1.14 9.60
N VAL A 32 -6.28 -1.12 9.91
CA VAL A 32 -5.23 -0.85 8.90
C VAL A 32 -4.08 -1.85 8.97
N ALA A 33 -3.81 -2.49 7.86
CA ALA A 33 -2.52 -3.12 7.59
C ALA A 33 -1.55 -2.05 7.09
N VAL A 34 -0.66 -1.64 7.98
CA VAL A 34 0.36 -0.62 7.74
C VAL A 34 1.59 -1.32 7.19
N THR A 35 2.06 -0.97 6.00
CA THR A 35 3.18 -1.70 5.39
C THR A 35 4.39 -0.81 5.11
N SER A 36 5.56 -1.39 5.24
CA SER A 36 6.85 -0.78 4.92
C SER A 36 7.88 -1.88 4.59
N ARG A 37 8.95 -1.52 3.88
CA ARG A 37 10.11 -2.40 3.66
C ARG A 37 10.88 -2.71 4.96
N ASN A 38 10.75 -1.84 5.96
CA ASN A 38 11.25 -2.07 7.31
C ASN A 38 10.13 -1.76 8.31
N THR A 39 9.67 -2.75 9.05
CA THR A 39 8.55 -2.60 10.00
C THR A 39 8.88 -1.70 11.19
N GLU A 40 10.16 -1.46 11.49
CA GLU A 40 10.55 -0.50 12.53
C GLU A 40 10.07 0.93 12.22
N ASP A 41 10.04 1.31 10.92
CA ASP A 41 9.66 2.65 10.47
C ASP A 41 8.17 2.97 10.71
N ILE A 42 7.37 1.95 11.01
CA ILE A 42 5.91 2.05 11.22
C ILE A 42 5.46 1.52 12.59
N ARG A 43 6.41 1.14 13.44
CA ARG A 43 6.13 0.57 14.76
C ARG A 43 5.38 1.54 15.66
N ASP A 44 5.69 2.82 15.60
CA ASP A 44 5.05 3.86 16.40
C ASP A 44 3.55 3.97 16.09
N ILE A 45 3.14 3.84 14.81
CA ILE A 45 1.73 3.81 14.42
C ILE A 45 1.05 2.61 15.08
N CYS A 46 1.62 1.42 14.95
CA CYS A 46 1.01 0.21 15.48
C CYS A 46 1.01 0.17 17.01
N ASN A 47 1.99 0.76 17.67
CA ASN A 47 1.99 0.92 19.12
C ASN A 47 0.87 1.84 19.61
N LYS A 48 0.56 2.90 18.85
CA LYS A 48 -0.55 3.83 19.16
C LYS A 48 -1.93 3.17 18.94
N TYR A 49 -2.04 2.25 17.98
CA TYR A 49 -3.30 1.60 17.59
C TYR A 49 -3.21 0.05 17.60
N PRO A 50 -2.86 -0.58 18.73
CA PRO A 50 -2.49 -2.01 18.75
C PRO A 50 -3.63 -2.97 18.43
N SER A 51 -4.89 -2.56 18.65
CA SER A 51 -6.07 -3.39 18.38
C SER A 51 -6.59 -3.27 16.94
N THR A 52 -6.31 -2.16 16.27
CA THR A 52 -6.86 -1.85 14.94
C THR A 52 -5.81 -1.79 13.84
N SER A 53 -4.54 -1.99 14.18
CA SER A 53 -3.46 -2.02 13.20
C SER A 53 -2.64 -3.30 13.22
N VAL A 54 -1.93 -3.56 12.14
CA VAL A 54 -0.87 -4.56 12.04
C VAL A 54 0.26 -4.02 11.16
N ALA A 55 1.50 -4.14 11.66
CA ALA A 55 2.69 -3.80 10.88
C ALA A 55 3.12 -5.01 10.05
N LEU A 56 3.25 -4.85 8.75
CA LEU A 56 3.68 -5.91 7.83
C LEU A 56 4.85 -5.45 6.98
N ASN A 57 5.81 -6.36 6.79
CA ASN A 57 6.88 -6.15 5.82
C ASN A 57 6.32 -6.27 4.40
N LEU A 58 6.60 -5.30 3.55
CA LEU A 58 6.20 -5.32 2.15
C LEU A 58 7.14 -4.47 1.30
N ASP A 59 7.90 -5.13 0.45
CA ASP A 59 8.45 -4.55 -0.76
C ASP A 59 7.62 -5.03 -1.95
N VAL A 60 6.95 -4.10 -2.62
CA VAL A 60 6.02 -4.39 -3.73
C VAL A 60 6.73 -4.95 -4.99
N THR A 61 8.05 -4.95 -5.01
CA THR A 61 8.83 -5.56 -6.10
C THR A 61 9.02 -7.06 -5.94
N TYR A 62 8.64 -7.65 -4.79
CA TYR A 62 8.75 -9.07 -4.50
C TYR A 62 7.38 -9.73 -4.37
N THR A 63 7.01 -10.54 -5.35
CA THR A 63 5.71 -11.24 -5.40
C THR A 63 5.45 -12.09 -4.16
N ASP A 64 6.44 -12.78 -3.63
CA ASP A 64 6.29 -13.61 -2.43
C ASP A 64 5.91 -12.77 -1.20
N GLN A 65 6.51 -11.58 -1.03
CA GLN A 65 6.14 -10.66 0.06
C GLN A 65 4.72 -10.13 -0.11
N ILE A 66 4.29 -9.86 -1.35
CA ILE A 66 2.91 -9.43 -1.64
C ILE A 66 1.92 -10.53 -1.22
N ILE A 67 2.16 -11.77 -1.64
CA ILE A 67 1.30 -12.92 -1.31
C ILE A 67 1.21 -13.12 0.21
N GLU A 68 2.35 -13.08 0.88
CA GLU A 68 2.42 -13.23 2.34
C GLU A 68 1.70 -12.07 3.05
N CYS A 69 1.91 -10.84 2.62
CA CYS A 69 1.25 -9.66 3.17
C CYS A 69 -0.28 -9.79 3.08
N VAL A 70 -0.84 -10.10 1.90
CA VAL A 70 -2.28 -10.27 1.72
C VAL A 70 -2.82 -11.40 2.61
N ARG A 71 -2.12 -12.54 2.69
CA ARG A 71 -2.49 -13.64 3.58
C ARG A 71 -2.54 -13.22 5.05
N ASN A 72 -1.54 -12.45 5.50
CA ASN A 72 -1.46 -11.97 6.89
C ASN A 72 -2.60 -10.98 7.20
N VAL A 73 -2.98 -10.10 6.27
CA VAL A 73 -4.14 -9.20 6.43
C VAL A 73 -5.42 -10.01 6.59
N ILE A 74 -5.64 -11.01 5.73
CA ILE A 74 -6.82 -11.89 5.81
C ILE A 74 -6.83 -12.70 7.10
N SER A 75 -5.69 -13.23 7.53
CA SER A 75 -5.58 -13.96 8.81
C SER A 75 -5.91 -13.06 10.01
N LYS A 76 -5.50 -11.79 9.98
CA LYS A 76 -5.71 -10.84 11.08
C LYS A 76 -7.11 -10.26 11.11
N PHE A 77 -7.65 -9.84 9.96
CA PHE A 77 -8.88 -9.04 9.87
C PHE A 77 -10.02 -9.72 9.11
N GLY A 78 -9.76 -10.81 8.39
CA GLY A 78 -10.77 -11.59 7.66
C GLY A 78 -11.19 -11.01 6.32
N ARG A 79 -10.80 -9.77 5.98
CA ARG A 79 -11.22 -9.05 4.78
C ARG A 79 -10.23 -7.96 4.36
N ILE A 80 -10.39 -7.43 3.15
CA ILE A 80 -9.74 -6.20 2.67
C ILE A 80 -10.79 -5.37 1.95
N ASP A 81 -11.12 -4.20 2.47
CA ASP A 81 -12.14 -3.31 1.91
C ASP A 81 -11.54 -2.22 1.03
N VAL A 82 -10.37 -1.74 1.41
CA VAL A 82 -9.67 -0.67 0.70
C VAL A 82 -8.21 -1.08 0.50
N LEU A 83 -7.78 -1.10 -0.76
CA LEU A 83 -6.37 -1.17 -1.13
C LEU A 83 -5.88 0.22 -1.51
N VAL A 84 -4.78 0.67 -0.93
CA VAL A 84 -4.10 1.90 -1.33
C VAL A 84 -2.73 1.55 -1.91
N ASN A 85 -2.60 1.64 -3.23
CA ASN A 85 -1.33 1.57 -3.92
C ASN A 85 -0.64 2.93 -3.82
N ASN A 86 0.21 3.07 -2.78
CA ASN A 86 0.93 4.31 -2.50
C ASN A 86 2.45 4.15 -2.60
N ALA A 87 2.99 2.96 -2.45
CA ALA A 87 4.42 2.73 -2.60
C ALA A 87 4.91 3.20 -3.98
N GLY A 88 5.87 4.09 -3.99
CA GLY A 88 6.41 4.67 -5.19
C GLY A 88 7.44 5.77 -4.91
N TYR A 89 8.22 6.12 -5.92
CA TYR A 89 9.20 7.19 -5.86
C TYR A 89 9.37 7.83 -7.24
N GLY A 90 10.04 9.00 -7.30
CA GLY A 90 10.36 9.70 -8.53
C GLY A 90 11.82 9.50 -8.94
N TYR A 91 12.07 9.42 -10.25
CA TYR A 91 13.39 9.48 -10.86
C TYR A 91 13.37 10.59 -11.91
N LEU A 92 14.27 11.56 -11.79
CA LEU A 92 14.36 12.72 -12.68
C LEU A 92 15.74 12.73 -13.34
N SER A 93 15.75 12.70 -14.65
CA SER A 93 16.94 12.86 -15.49
C SER A 93 16.55 13.39 -16.87
N ALA A 94 17.50 13.96 -17.60
CA ALA A 94 17.33 14.12 -19.04
C ALA A 94 17.25 12.72 -19.68
N ILE A 95 16.52 12.60 -20.78
CA ILE A 95 16.23 11.28 -21.38
C ILE A 95 17.52 10.55 -21.80
N GLU A 96 18.48 11.29 -22.37
CA GLU A 96 19.77 10.81 -22.81
C GLU A 96 20.75 10.46 -21.66
N GLU A 97 20.50 10.98 -20.46
CA GLU A 97 21.29 10.75 -19.25
C GLU A 97 20.67 9.70 -18.34
N GLY A 98 19.44 9.28 -18.64
CA GLY A 98 18.69 8.34 -17.81
C GLY A 98 19.29 6.93 -17.80
N GLU A 99 19.58 6.40 -16.61
CA GLU A 99 20.08 5.03 -16.46
C GLU A 99 18.93 4.03 -16.61
N GLY A 100 19.02 3.12 -17.59
CA GLY A 100 17.97 2.13 -17.85
C GLY A 100 17.65 1.23 -16.68
N GLU A 101 18.62 0.95 -15.80
CA GLU A 101 18.38 0.20 -14.56
C GLU A 101 17.51 0.97 -13.58
N GLU A 102 17.75 2.26 -13.39
CA GLU A 102 16.94 3.11 -12.50
C GLU A 102 15.51 3.29 -13.03
N VAL A 103 15.35 3.44 -14.35
CA VAL A 103 14.03 3.44 -14.99
C VAL A 103 13.31 2.11 -14.74
N SER A 104 13.99 0.98 -14.90
CA SER A 104 13.41 -0.34 -14.66
C SER A 104 12.99 -0.52 -13.19
N LYS A 105 13.80 -0.09 -12.23
CA LYS A 105 13.47 -0.12 -10.80
C LYS A 105 12.25 0.74 -10.48
N LEU A 106 12.16 1.92 -11.09
CA LEU A 106 11.02 2.81 -10.95
C LEU A 106 9.72 2.13 -11.41
N PHE A 107 9.72 1.56 -12.62
CA PHE A 107 8.56 0.85 -13.16
C PHE A 107 8.20 -0.38 -12.33
N ASN A 108 9.19 -1.13 -11.85
CA ASN A 108 8.97 -2.29 -10.98
C ASN A 108 8.23 -1.89 -9.69
N THR A 109 8.58 -0.75 -9.10
CA THR A 109 7.92 -0.27 -7.89
C THR A 109 6.56 0.38 -8.20
N ASN A 110 6.57 1.42 -9.07
CA ASN A 110 5.40 2.30 -9.23
C ASN A 110 4.27 1.68 -10.06
N PHE A 111 4.59 0.75 -10.95
CA PHE A 111 3.62 0.14 -11.85
C PHE A 111 3.43 -1.36 -11.59
N PHE A 112 4.48 -2.17 -11.77
CA PHE A 112 4.34 -3.62 -11.67
C PHE A 112 4.04 -4.08 -10.24
N GLY A 113 4.60 -3.41 -9.22
CA GLY A 113 4.29 -3.69 -7.82
C GLY A 113 2.82 -3.40 -7.48
N ALA A 114 2.31 -2.23 -7.89
CA ALA A 114 0.92 -1.88 -7.70
C ALA A 114 -0.03 -2.83 -8.45
N LEU A 115 0.33 -3.24 -9.68
CA LEU A 115 -0.42 -4.21 -10.47
C LEU A 115 -0.48 -5.56 -9.79
N GLU A 116 0.66 -6.08 -9.30
CA GLU A 116 0.73 -7.40 -8.67
C GLU A 116 -0.02 -7.41 -7.33
N LEU A 117 0.15 -6.38 -6.50
CA LEU A 117 -0.60 -6.24 -5.24
C LEU A 117 -2.11 -6.20 -5.52
N THR A 118 -2.54 -5.46 -6.54
CA THR A 118 -3.94 -5.42 -6.98
C THR A 118 -4.44 -6.80 -7.40
N LYS A 119 -3.67 -7.55 -8.19
CA LYS A 119 -4.04 -8.93 -8.59
C LYS A 119 -4.25 -9.85 -7.40
N GLN A 120 -3.42 -9.76 -6.37
CA GLN A 120 -3.54 -10.60 -5.18
C GLN A 120 -4.74 -10.21 -4.30
N VAL A 121 -5.13 -8.92 -4.26
CA VAL A 121 -6.27 -8.44 -3.47
C VAL A 121 -7.61 -8.65 -4.17
N LEU A 122 -7.67 -8.56 -5.50
CA LEU A 122 -8.93 -8.66 -6.27
C LEU A 122 -9.74 -9.93 -5.99
N PRO A 123 -9.18 -11.15 -5.88
CA PRO A 123 -9.96 -12.35 -5.56
C PRO A 123 -10.69 -12.23 -4.22
N VAL A 124 -10.05 -11.61 -3.22
CA VAL A 124 -10.61 -11.35 -1.89
C VAL A 124 -11.81 -10.41 -2.01
N MET A 125 -11.63 -9.26 -2.68
CA MET A 125 -12.70 -8.27 -2.88
C MET A 125 -13.87 -8.83 -3.69
N ARG A 126 -13.62 -9.66 -4.71
CA ARG A 126 -14.67 -10.32 -5.50
C ARG A 126 -15.47 -11.31 -4.65
N ASN A 127 -14.80 -12.11 -3.82
CA ASN A 127 -15.48 -13.07 -2.95
C ASN A 127 -16.35 -12.36 -1.91
N GLN A 128 -15.91 -11.27 -1.33
CA GLN A 128 -16.69 -10.47 -0.37
C GLN A 128 -17.71 -9.52 -1.04
N LYS A 129 -17.73 -9.45 -2.40
CA LYS A 129 -18.61 -8.59 -3.22
C LYS A 129 -18.51 -7.09 -2.88
N PHE A 130 -17.39 -6.69 -2.35
CA PHE A 130 -17.08 -5.31 -1.97
C PHE A 130 -15.57 -5.06 -2.02
N GLY A 131 -15.16 -3.87 -2.46
CA GLY A 131 -13.77 -3.45 -2.45
C GLY A 131 -13.59 -2.12 -3.17
N ARG A 132 -12.58 -1.38 -2.74
CA ARG A 132 -12.13 -0.13 -3.37
C ARG A 132 -10.62 -0.18 -3.56
N ILE A 133 -10.16 0.29 -4.72
CA ILE A 133 -8.73 0.40 -5.03
C ILE A 133 -8.43 1.86 -5.27
N ILE A 134 -7.50 2.40 -4.51
CA ILE A 134 -7.01 3.77 -4.62
C ILE A 134 -5.57 3.70 -5.12
N ASN A 135 -5.31 4.32 -6.27
CA ASN A 135 -3.96 4.46 -6.80
C ASN A 135 -3.49 5.88 -6.56
N ASN A 136 -2.44 6.04 -5.74
CA ASN A 136 -1.81 7.33 -5.55
C ASN A 136 -1.01 7.68 -6.81
N SER A 137 -1.36 8.79 -7.44
CA SER A 137 -0.75 9.27 -8.67
C SER A 137 -0.07 10.63 -8.45
N SER A 138 0.52 11.20 -9.48
CA SER A 138 1.18 12.50 -9.43
C SER A 138 0.68 13.42 -10.54
N GLN A 139 0.73 14.73 -10.29
CA GLN A 139 0.54 15.74 -11.33
C GLN A 139 1.55 15.58 -12.49
N ALA A 140 2.76 15.11 -12.20
CA ALA A 140 3.77 14.83 -13.22
C ALA A 140 3.33 13.80 -14.26
N GLY A 141 2.33 12.96 -13.97
CA GLY A 141 1.73 12.04 -14.94
C GLY A 141 0.68 12.69 -15.86
N LEU A 142 0.25 13.93 -15.54
CA LEU A 142 -0.80 14.64 -16.26
C LEU A 142 -0.28 15.91 -16.97
N MET A 143 0.83 16.46 -16.51
CA MET A 143 1.42 17.69 -17.02
C MET A 143 2.81 17.39 -17.58
N ALA A 144 3.02 17.76 -18.85
CA ALA A 144 4.38 17.81 -19.40
C ALA A 144 5.09 19.04 -18.79
N ASN A 145 6.22 18.81 -18.15
CA ASN A 145 7.12 19.84 -17.64
C ASN A 145 8.25 20.06 -18.65
#